data_0b3f69aaf02dea00936113294322d853
#
_entry.id   0b3f69aaf02dea00936113294322d853
#
_cell.length_a   1.000
_cell.length_b   1.000
_cell.length_c   1.000
_cell.angle_alpha   90.00
_cell.angle_beta   90.00
_cell.angle_gamma   90.00
#
_symmetry.space_group_name_H-M   'P 1'
#
loop_
_entity.id
_entity.type
_entity.pdbx_description
1 polymer ?
#
loop_
_entity_poly.entity_id
_entity_poly.type
_entity_poly.pdbx_seq_one_letter_code
_entity_poly.pdbx_strand_id
1 'polypeptide(L)'
;MALSEQDVINALKTVVDPLTGQDFVSSKSVKNLQLKGGDVSFEVELGYPAKSLWAAFEQQLQNVVGQLPGVTSAKAKVSSKVIAHAAQPGVALLPQVKNIIAVASGKGGVGKSTTAANLALALAAEGASVGLLDADIYGPSQPMMMGLSGRPESADGKTMQPLEAHGVQVMSIGFLVAQDQAMVWRGPMATQALEQLLRQTNWRDLDYLIVDMPPGTGDIQLTLSQRVPLTGAVIVTTPQDIALIDALKGIRMFQKVGVPILGIVENMAVHVCSQCGHAEHIFGVEGGKKMAHAEGMAYLGALPLSMAIRVQADSGLPSVVADPDGEVTGIYKAVARQLAVAVAAKAKDFSSKFPTIKVSKDT
;
A
#
# COMPACT_ATOMS: atom_id res chain seq x y z
N MET A 1 0.26 -43.55 19.03
CA MET A 1 -0.50 -43.37 17.77
C MET A 1 0.50 -42.91 16.72
N ALA A 2 0.35 -43.36 15.49
CA ALA A 2 1.19 -42.84 14.41
C ALA A 2 0.78 -41.39 14.13
N LEU A 3 1.74 -40.50 13.91
CA LEU A 3 1.51 -39.07 13.52
C LEU A 3 0.73 -39.03 12.20
N SER A 4 -0.34 -38.27 12.18
CA SER A 4 -1.18 -38.06 10.97
C SER A 4 -1.10 -36.62 10.45
N GLU A 5 -1.40 -36.46 9.17
CA GLU A 5 -1.54 -35.08 8.59
C GLU A 5 -2.60 -34.25 9.33
N GLN A 6 -3.66 -34.91 9.83
CA GLN A 6 -4.71 -34.23 10.57
C GLN A 6 -4.22 -33.68 11.91
N ASP A 7 -3.29 -34.36 12.59
CA ASP A 7 -2.68 -33.88 13.83
C ASP A 7 -1.86 -32.61 13.56
N VAL A 8 -1.10 -32.58 12.45
CA VAL A 8 -0.35 -31.40 12.02
C VAL A 8 -1.29 -30.22 11.65
N ILE A 9 -2.35 -30.51 10.90
CA ILE A 9 -3.35 -29.48 10.55
C ILE A 9 -4.01 -28.91 11.81
N ASN A 10 -4.37 -29.74 12.78
CA ASN A 10 -4.97 -29.29 14.03
C ASN A 10 -4.01 -28.41 14.84
N ALA A 11 -2.73 -28.77 14.89
CA ALA A 11 -1.71 -27.96 15.52
C ALA A 11 -1.53 -26.60 14.83
N LEU A 12 -1.45 -26.58 13.50
CA LEU A 12 -1.33 -25.35 12.72
C LEU A 12 -2.54 -24.39 12.86
N LYS A 13 -3.74 -24.92 13.11
CA LYS A 13 -4.95 -24.11 13.41
C LYS A 13 -4.84 -23.33 14.72
N THR A 14 -3.95 -23.71 15.63
CA THR A 14 -3.75 -22.96 16.87
C THR A 14 -2.91 -21.70 16.68
N VAL A 15 -2.23 -21.56 15.53
CA VAL A 15 -1.38 -20.42 15.21
C VAL A 15 -2.18 -19.42 14.40
N VAL A 16 -2.49 -18.29 15.03
CA VAL A 16 -3.25 -17.20 14.43
C VAL A 16 -2.29 -16.16 13.88
N ASP A 17 -2.52 -15.75 12.65
CA ASP A 17 -1.86 -14.59 12.03
C ASP A 17 -2.36 -13.30 12.73
N PRO A 18 -1.49 -12.55 13.41
CA PRO A 18 -1.89 -11.36 14.18
C PRO A 18 -2.40 -10.20 13.32
N LEU A 19 -2.10 -10.21 12.01
CA LEU A 19 -2.51 -9.15 11.09
C LEU A 19 -3.92 -9.39 10.53
N THR A 20 -4.28 -10.67 10.29
CA THR A 20 -5.59 -11.04 9.73
C THR A 20 -6.58 -11.52 10.79
N GLY A 21 -6.10 -11.93 11.96
CA GLY A 21 -6.90 -12.55 13.00
C GLY A 21 -7.40 -13.95 12.66
N GLN A 22 -6.92 -14.56 11.56
CA GLN A 22 -7.27 -15.91 11.11
C GLN A 22 -6.10 -16.87 11.26
N ASP A 23 -6.37 -18.16 11.51
CA ASP A 23 -5.32 -19.18 11.45
C ASP A 23 -4.89 -19.48 10.01
N PHE A 24 -3.66 -19.98 9.86
CA PHE A 24 -3.07 -20.21 8.53
C PHE A 24 -3.75 -21.36 7.74
N VAL A 25 -4.48 -22.25 8.40
CA VAL A 25 -5.21 -23.35 7.76
C VAL A 25 -6.56 -22.85 7.23
N SER A 26 -7.34 -22.14 8.06
CA SER A 26 -8.65 -21.57 7.68
C SER A 26 -8.52 -20.52 6.60
N SER A 27 -7.45 -19.74 6.60
CA SER A 27 -7.09 -18.79 5.54
C SER A 27 -6.61 -19.47 4.25
N LYS A 28 -6.46 -20.80 4.24
CA LYS A 28 -5.92 -21.60 3.12
C LYS A 28 -4.49 -21.20 2.71
N SER A 29 -3.73 -20.65 3.63
CA SER A 29 -2.33 -20.24 3.41
C SER A 29 -1.37 -21.44 3.44
N VAL A 30 -1.69 -22.49 4.19
CA VAL A 30 -0.88 -23.72 4.24
C VAL A 30 -0.95 -24.46 2.92
N LYS A 31 0.23 -24.79 2.36
CA LYS A 31 0.42 -25.50 1.09
C LYS A 31 1.44 -26.62 1.26
N ASN A 32 1.41 -27.57 0.34
CA ASN A 32 2.47 -28.57 0.16
C ASN A 32 2.87 -29.30 1.45
N LEU A 33 1.89 -29.59 2.34
CA LEU A 33 2.13 -30.37 3.55
C LEU A 33 2.58 -31.78 3.18
N GLN A 34 3.73 -32.19 3.69
CA GLN A 34 4.31 -33.51 3.51
C GLN A 34 4.71 -34.09 4.87
N LEU A 35 4.37 -35.35 5.07
CA LEU A 35 4.74 -36.13 6.23
C LEU A 35 5.51 -37.38 5.77
N LYS A 36 6.78 -37.48 6.17
CA LYS A 36 7.64 -38.62 5.85
C LYS A 36 8.25 -39.20 7.13
N GLY A 37 7.61 -40.24 7.67
CA GLY A 37 7.96 -40.73 9.00
C GLY A 37 7.67 -39.67 10.06
N GLY A 38 8.71 -39.25 10.80
CA GLY A 38 8.62 -38.14 11.76
C GLY A 38 9.00 -36.74 11.19
N ASP A 39 9.36 -36.67 9.91
CA ASP A 39 9.74 -35.40 9.28
C ASP A 39 8.52 -34.71 8.64
N VAL A 40 8.23 -33.49 9.08
CA VAL A 40 7.11 -32.67 8.61
C VAL A 40 7.66 -31.48 7.86
N SER A 41 7.18 -31.23 6.63
CA SER A 41 7.50 -30.02 5.86
C SER A 41 6.24 -29.42 5.24
N PHE A 42 6.15 -28.11 5.22
CA PHE A 42 5.02 -27.38 4.64
C PHE A 42 5.42 -25.95 4.25
N GLU A 43 4.60 -25.35 3.40
CA GLU A 43 4.73 -23.96 2.98
C GLU A 43 3.55 -23.15 3.48
N VAL A 44 3.78 -21.87 3.74
CA VAL A 44 2.74 -20.88 4.04
C VAL A 44 2.85 -19.73 3.06
N GLU A 45 1.83 -19.58 2.21
CA GLU A 45 1.72 -18.52 1.21
C GLU A 45 0.77 -17.44 1.71
N LEU A 46 1.34 -16.29 2.15
CA LEU A 46 0.56 -15.13 2.58
C LEU A 46 0.00 -14.38 1.38
N GLY A 47 -1.23 -13.89 1.47
CA GLY A 47 -1.87 -13.06 0.43
C GLY A 47 -1.40 -11.59 0.43
N TYR A 48 -0.43 -11.22 1.27
CA TYR A 48 0.08 -9.87 1.45
C TYR A 48 1.60 -9.88 1.72
N PRO A 49 2.35 -8.81 1.39
CA PRO A 49 3.79 -8.71 1.63
C PRO A 49 4.07 -8.55 3.13
N ALA A 50 4.95 -9.39 3.66
CA ALA A 50 5.34 -9.38 5.07
C ALA A 50 6.73 -10.03 5.28
N LYS A 51 7.68 -9.72 4.39
CA LYS A 51 9.02 -10.34 4.39
C LYS A 51 9.72 -10.22 5.75
N SER A 52 9.55 -9.11 6.44
CA SER A 52 10.14 -8.89 7.77
C SER A 52 9.61 -9.82 8.85
N LEU A 53 8.43 -10.46 8.65
CA LEU A 53 7.79 -11.36 9.59
C LEU A 53 7.98 -12.84 9.25
N TRP A 54 8.52 -13.17 8.07
CA TRP A 54 8.61 -14.57 7.62
C TRP A 54 9.37 -15.46 8.61
N ALA A 55 10.56 -15.03 9.04
CA ALA A 55 11.37 -15.84 9.98
C ALA A 55 10.64 -16.08 11.30
N ALA A 56 9.92 -15.09 11.82
CA ALA A 56 9.15 -15.24 13.06
C ALA A 56 7.98 -16.22 12.89
N PHE A 57 7.26 -16.14 11.77
CA PHE A 57 6.18 -17.08 11.45
C PHE A 57 6.72 -18.50 11.24
N GLU A 58 7.81 -18.66 10.49
CA GLU A 58 8.46 -19.96 10.29
C GLU A 58 8.82 -20.61 11.64
N GLN A 59 9.48 -19.87 12.51
CA GLN A 59 9.88 -20.37 13.82
C GLN A 59 8.67 -20.73 14.69
N GLN A 60 7.63 -19.90 14.73
CA GLN A 60 6.42 -20.16 15.50
C GLN A 60 5.72 -21.43 15.02
N LEU A 61 5.54 -21.58 13.70
CA LEU A 61 4.90 -22.73 13.08
C LEU A 61 5.71 -24.02 13.28
N GLN A 62 7.04 -23.98 13.13
CA GLN A 62 7.94 -25.09 13.38
C GLN A 62 7.90 -25.54 14.84
N ASN A 63 7.87 -24.59 15.78
CA ASN A 63 7.80 -24.88 17.21
C ASN A 63 6.51 -25.63 17.57
N VAL A 64 5.36 -25.16 17.06
CA VAL A 64 4.05 -25.78 17.34
C VAL A 64 3.98 -27.20 16.76
N VAL A 65 4.44 -27.41 15.53
CA VAL A 65 4.46 -28.75 14.90
C VAL A 65 5.49 -29.64 15.55
N GLY A 66 6.67 -29.14 15.93
CA GLY A 66 7.74 -29.88 16.57
C GLY A 66 7.38 -30.42 17.95
N GLN A 67 6.36 -29.88 18.62
CA GLN A 67 5.86 -30.38 19.91
C GLN A 67 4.94 -31.61 19.78
N LEU A 68 4.52 -31.95 18.56
CA LEU A 68 3.63 -33.10 18.35
C LEU A 68 4.38 -34.44 18.61
N PRO A 69 3.75 -35.40 19.29
CA PRO A 69 4.34 -36.73 19.48
C PRO A 69 4.65 -37.42 18.16
N GLY A 70 5.89 -37.87 17.98
CA GLY A 70 6.35 -38.55 16.77
C GLY A 70 6.94 -37.65 15.70
N VAL A 71 6.98 -36.32 15.89
CA VAL A 71 7.71 -35.39 15.03
C VAL A 71 9.19 -35.43 15.42
N THR A 72 10.06 -35.69 14.44
CA THR A 72 11.53 -35.65 14.56
C THR A 72 12.10 -34.35 14.01
N SER A 73 11.49 -33.80 12.96
CA SER A 73 11.82 -32.45 12.43
C SER A 73 10.60 -31.77 11.86
N ALA A 74 10.56 -30.46 11.99
CA ALA A 74 9.53 -29.61 11.38
C ALA A 74 10.18 -28.50 10.57
N LYS A 75 9.81 -28.36 9.28
CA LYS A 75 10.30 -27.32 8.38
C LYS A 75 9.12 -26.55 7.78
N ALA A 76 9.03 -25.26 8.11
CA ALA A 76 8.09 -24.32 7.50
C ALA A 76 8.85 -23.37 6.57
N LYS A 77 8.26 -23.03 5.43
CA LYS A 77 8.74 -21.97 4.53
C LYS A 77 7.61 -20.98 4.32
N VAL A 78 7.83 -19.73 4.71
CA VAL A 78 6.87 -18.64 4.50
C VAL A 78 7.23 -17.85 3.26
N SER A 79 6.22 -17.46 2.51
CA SER A 79 6.33 -16.62 1.32
C SER A 79 5.11 -15.71 1.20
N SER A 80 5.18 -14.71 0.33
CA SER A 80 4.05 -13.84 0.01
C SER A 80 3.74 -13.91 -1.48
N LYS A 81 2.44 -13.87 -1.81
CA LYS A 81 1.97 -13.83 -3.19
C LYS A 81 0.80 -12.86 -3.31
N VAL A 82 1.10 -11.67 -3.80
CA VAL A 82 0.07 -10.66 -4.08
C VAL A 82 -0.67 -11.02 -5.36
N ILE A 83 -1.99 -10.99 -5.29
CA ILE A 83 -2.88 -11.20 -6.45
C ILE A 83 -3.64 -9.92 -6.78
N ALA A 84 -4.18 -9.85 -8.00
CA ALA A 84 -5.05 -8.76 -8.39
C ALA A 84 -6.41 -8.84 -7.67
N HIS A 85 -6.89 -7.71 -7.19
CA HIS A 85 -8.21 -7.57 -6.56
C HIS A 85 -9.11 -6.68 -7.41
N ALA A 86 -10.42 -6.82 -7.19
CA ALA A 86 -11.41 -6.06 -7.94
C ALA A 86 -11.16 -4.55 -7.80
N ALA A 87 -11.09 -3.89 -8.95
CA ALA A 87 -11.03 -2.44 -9.05
C ALA A 87 -12.42 -1.88 -9.36
N GLN A 88 -12.51 -0.57 -9.45
CA GLN A 88 -13.72 0.16 -9.76
C GLN A 88 -14.35 -0.34 -11.08
N PRO A 89 -15.64 -0.68 -11.10
CA PRO A 89 -16.31 -1.18 -12.30
C PRO A 89 -16.33 -0.15 -13.44
N GLY A 90 -16.17 -0.61 -14.68
CA GLY A 90 -16.28 0.24 -15.88
C GLY A 90 -15.02 1.03 -16.24
N VAL A 91 -13.94 0.92 -15.46
CA VAL A 91 -12.66 1.56 -15.77
C VAL A 91 -11.69 0.52 -16.33
N ALA A 92 -10.99 0.85 -17.43
CA ALA A 92 -10.03 -0.04 -18.04
C ALA A 92 -8.84 -0.30 -17.12
N LEU A 93 -8.53 -1.56 -16.84
CA LEU A 93 -7.43 -1.98 -15.99
C LEU A 93 -6.06 -1.68 -16.63
N LEU A 94 -5.03 -1.64 -15.81
CA LEU A 94 -3.63 -1.60 -16.24
C LEU A 94 -3.06 -3.03 -16.18
N PRO A 95 -2.73 -3.65 -17.34
CA PRO A 95 -2.38 -5.07 -17.38
C PRO A 95 -1.19 -5.49 -16.52
N GLN A 96 -0.24 -4.55 -16.30
CA GLN A 96 1.00 -4.78 -15.55
C GLN A 96 0.91 -4.34 -14.08
N VAL A 97 -0.29 -4.02 -13.58
CA VAL A 97 -0.51 -3.53 -12.21
C VAL A 97 -1.62 -4.32 -11.56
N LYS A 98 -1.32 -5.03 -10.48
CA LYS A 98 -2.31 -5.87 -9.77
C LYS A 98 -3.28 -5.04 -8.93
N ASN A 99 -2.78 -4.07 -8.19
CA ASN A 99 -3.58 -3.28 -7.26
C ASN A 99 -3.18 -1.80 -7.32
N ILE A 100 -4.13 -0.90 -7.48
CA ILE A 100 -3.91 0.55 -7.52
C ILE A 100 -4.54 1.18 -6.29
N ILE A 101 -3.73 1.87 -5.49
CA ILE A 101 -4.12 2.43 -4.20
C ILE A 101 -3.96 3.94 -4.24
N ALA A 102 -5.06 4.68 -4.10
CA ALA A 102 -4.99 6.13 -3.94
C ALA A 102 -4.58 6.48 -2.51
N VAL A 103 -3.61 7.37 -2.35
CA VAL A 103 -3.30 8.04 -1.09
C VAL A 103 -3.84 9.46 -1.19
N ALA A 104 -4.85 9.78 -0.39
CA ALA A 104 -5.61 11.01 -0.50
C ALA A 104 -5.75 11.72 0.85
N SER A 105 -6.04 13.00 0.82
CA SER A 105 -6.31 13.81 2.00
C SER A 105 -7.39 14.85 1.72
N GLY A 106 -8.15 15.21 2.74
CA GLY A 106 -9.19 16.24 2.63
C GLY A 106 -8.65 17.65 2.46
N LYS A 107 -7.39 17.89 2.86
CA LYS A 107 -6.70 19.19 2.75
C LYS A 107 -5.21 19.03 2.52
N GLY A 108 -4.53 20.10 2.09
CA GLY A 108 -3.07 20.17 2.00
C GLY A 108 -2.38 20.24 3.37
N GLY A 109 -1.09 19.89 3.42
CA GLY A 109 -0.26 20.06 4.61
C GLY A 109 -0.37 18.95 5.66
N VAL A 110 -1.15 17.88 5.44
CA VAL A 110 -1.27 16.75 6.37
C VAL A 110 -0.19 15.68 6.20
N GLY A 111 0.78 15.87 5.29
CA GLY A 111 1.86 14.93 5.02
C GLY A 111 1.46 13.76 4.11
N LYS A 112 0.46 13.94 3.25
CA LYS A 112 -0.02 12.95 2.27
C LYS A 112 1.11 12.37 1.41
N SER A 113 1.89 13.23 0.74
CA SER A 113 2.94 12.82 -0.20
C SER A 113 4.11 12.12 0.48
N THR A 114 4.52 12.59 1.67
CA THR A 114 5.52 11.89 2.51
C THR A 114 5.03 10.52 2.94
N THR A 115 3.74 10.41 3.30
CA THR A 115 3.12 9.12 3.63
C THR A 115 3.06 8.22 2.40
N ALA A 116 2.70 8.72 1.22
CA ALA A 116 2.65 7.95 -0.03
C ALA A 116 4.02 7.38 -0.40
N ALA A 117 5.09 8.19 -0.36
CA ALA A 117 6.46 7.77 -0.61
C ALA A 117 6.91 6.65 0.36
N ASN A 118 6.75 6.87 1.66
CA ASN A 118 7.18 5.90 2.66
C ASN A 118 6.31 4.63 2.66
N LEU A 119 5.01 4.69 2.33
CA LEU A 119 4.17 3.50 2.14
C LEU A 119 4.63 2.66 0.93
N ALA A 120 4.94 3.31 -0.19
CA ALA A 120 5.48 2.63 -1.36
C ALA A 120 6.79 1.91 -1.03
N LEU A 121 7.70 2.59 -0.36
CA LEU A 121 8.99 2.05 0.08
C LEU A 121 8.84 0.93 1.12
N ALA A 122 7.90 1.08 2.06
CA ALA A 122 7.63 0.07 3.08
C ALA A 122 7.04 -1.22 2.47
N LEU A 123 6.11 -1.10 1.50
CA LEU A 123 5.61 -2.26 0.74
C LEU A 123 6.73 -2.95 -0.04
N ALA A 124 7.64 -2.18 -0.66
CA ALA A 124 8.80 -2.73 -1.35
C ALA A 124 9.77 -3.44 -0.38
N ALA A 125 10.03 -2.85 0.78
CA ALA A 125 10.84 -3.46 1.84
C ALA A 125 10.22 -4.78 2.37
N GLU A 126 8.89 -4.88 2.38
CA GLU A 126 8.16 -6.11 2.73
C GLU A 126 8.07 -7.12 1.57
N GLY A 127 8.74 -6.84 0.44
CA GLY A 127 8.93 -7.78 -0.67
C GLY A 127 7.95 -7.68 -1.81
N ALA A 128 7.16 -6.60 -1.91
CA ALA A 128 6.29 -6.34 -3.05
C ALA A 128 7.03 -5.60 -4.19
N SER A 129 6.56 -5.79 -5.43
CA SER A 129 6.92 -4.94 -6.57
C SER A 129 6.01 -3.70 -6.57
N VAL A 130 6.61 -2.50 -6.48
CA VAL A 130 5.85 -1.28 -6.20
C VAL A 130 6.17 -0.17 -7.19
N GLY A 131 5.11 0.54 -7.62
CA GLY A 131 5.18 1.80 -8.34
C GLY A 131 4.62 2.96 -7.50
N LEU A 132 5.09 4.16 -7.78
CA LEU A 132 4.62 5.42 -7.20
C LEU A 132 4.30 6.40 -8.32
N LEU A 133 3.04 6.79 -8.43
CA LEU A 133 2.60 7.85 -9.35
C LEU A 133 2.29 9.12 -8.55
N ASP A 134 3.03 10.17 -8.84
CA ASP A 134 2.72 11.51 -8.38
C ASP A 134 1.64 12.13 -9.26
N ALA A 135 0.44 12.22 -8.73
CA ALA A 135 -0.72 12.79 -9.38
C ALA A 135 -1.05 14.23 -8.88
N ASP A 136 -0.21 14.81 -8.03
CA ASP A 136 -0.35 16.20 -7.60
C ASP A 136 0.29 17.15 -8.63
N ILE A 137 -0.50 17.47 -9.66
CA ILE A 137 -0.02 18.26 -10.82
C ILE A 137 0.37 19.70 -10.46
N TYR A 138 -0.19 20.24 -9.37
CA TYR A 138 0.08 21.62 -8.95
C TYR A 138 1.33 21.74 -8.07
N GLY A 139 1.69 20.68 -7.36
CA GLY A 139 2.83 20.67 -6.46
C GLY A 139 3.52 19.31 -6.46
N PRO A 140 4.05 18.86 -7.62
CA PRO A 140 4.70 17.55 -7.70
C PRO A 140 5.89 17.51 -6.77
N SER A 141 5.87 16.58 -5.82
CA SER A 141 6.87 16.48 -4.75
C SER A 141 7.66 15.18 -4.76
N GLN A 142 7.15 14.14 -5.42
CA GLN A 142 7.78 12.82 -5.41
C GLN A 142 9.17 12.79 -6.07
N PRO A 143 9.48 13.55 -7.14
CA PRO A 143 10.84 13.62 -7.66
C PRO A 143 11.87 13.99 -6.60
N MET A 144 11.61 15.07 -5.85
CA MET A 144 12.50 15.51 -4.78
C MET A 144 12.57 14.50 -3.64
N MET A 145 11.43 14.02 -3.14
CA MET A 145 11.36 13.08 -2.04
C MET A 145 12.05 11.74 -2.33
N MET A 146 12.02 11.30 -3.60
CA MET A 146 12.65 10.05 -4.03
C MET A 146 14.09 10.24 -4.54
N GLY A 147 14.64 11.47 -4.50
CA GLY A 147 15.97 11.77 -4.95
C GLY A 147 16.17 11.60 -6.46
N LEU A 148 15.11 11.79 -7.25
CA LEU A 148 15.10 11.58 -8.68
C LEU A 148 15.13 12.90 -9.44
N SER A 149 15.90 12.92 -10.53
CA SER A 149 15.99 14.01 -11.48
C SER A 149 16.10 13.45 -12.90
N GLY A 150 15.87 14.31 -13.91
CA GLY A 150 15.93 13.93 -15.31
C GLY A 150 14.57 13.68 -15.93
N ARG A 151 14.55 13.23 -17.18
CA ARG A 151 13.32 12.95 -17.93
C ARG A 151 13.17 11.46 -18.19
N PRO A 152 11.94 10.93 -18.16
CA PRO A 152 11.63 9.57 -18.57
C PRO A 152 12.04 9.32 -20.03
N GLU A 153 12.66 8.18 -20.29
CA GLU A 153 12.99 7.77 -21.64
C GLU A 153 11.74 7.27 -22.37
N SER A 154 11.70 7.51 -23.69
CA SER A 154 10.64 7.01 -24.56
C SER A 154 11.30 6.43 -25.83
N ALA A 155 11.25 5.11 -25.98
CA ALA A 155 11.83 4.44 -27.14
C ALA A 155 10.93 4.54 -28.38
N ASP A 156 9.61 4.61 -28.20
CA ASP A 156 8.59 4.60 -29.25
C ASP A 156 7.91 5.96 -29.47
N GLY A 157 8.28 6.98 -28.68
CA GLY A 157 7.65 8.29 -28.67
C GLY A 157 6.21 8.31 -28.16
N LYS A 158 5.69 7.18 -27.67
CA LYS A 158 4.31 7.02 -27.20
C LYS A 158 4.23 6.62 -25.73
N THR A 159 5.17 5.80 -25.29
CA THR A 159 5.23 5.31 -23.91
C THR A 159 6.51 5.80 -23.23
N MET A 160 6.46 5.90 -21.91
CA MET A 160 7.56 6.40 -21.08
C MET A 160 8.02 5.31 -20.12
N GLN A 161 9.34 5.20 -19.95
CA GLN A 161 9.89 4.33 -18.91
C GLN A 161 9.81 5.06 -17.56
N PRO A 162 9.28 4.42 -16.49
CA PRO A 162 9.32 5.02 -15.16
C PRO A 162 10.80 5.16 -14.73
N LEU A 163 11.10 6.20 -13.98
CA LEU A 163 12.36 6.31 -13.28
C LEU A 163 12.37 5.35 -12.08
N GLU A 164 13.52 4.95 -11.62
CA GLU A 164 13.65 4.03 -10.49
C GLU A 164 14.48 4.64 -9.37
N ALA A 165 13.94 4.57 -8.15
CA ALA A 165 14.67 4.90 -6.93
C ALA A 165 14.31 3.91 -5.83
N HIS A 166 15.32 3.47 -5.09
CA HIS A 166 15.15 2.62 -3.90
C HIS A 166 14.30 1.36 -4.15
N GLY A 167 14.34 0.79 -5.37
CA GLY A 167 13.56 -0.38 -5.75
C GLY A 167 12.09 -0.12 -6.08
N VAL A 168 11.70 1.15 -6.23
CA VAL A 168 10.35 1.59 -6.60
C VAL A 168 10.38 2.26 -7.98
N GLN A 169 9.40 1.93 -8.84
CA GLN A 169 9.19 2.59 -10.13
C GLN A 169 8.42 3.89 -9.89
N VAL A 170 8.93 5.03 -10.35
CA VAL A 170 8.36 6.35 -10.05
C VAL A 170 8.03 7.11 -11.33
N MET A 171 6.84 7.67 -11.39
CA MET A 171 6.42 8.59 -12.44
C MET A 171 5.77 9.84 -11.83
N SER A 172 6.11 10.99 -12.37
CA SER A 172 5.58 12.29 -11.93
C SER A 172 5.51 13.25 -13.11
N ILE A 173 4.51 14.12 -13.09
CA ILE A 173 4.48 15.27 -14.02
C ILE A 173 5.72 16.17 -13.82
N GLY A 174 6.28 16.19 -12.62
CA GLY A 174 7.49 16.94 -12.29
C GLY A 174 8.74 16.56 -13.08
N PHE A 175 8.75 15.36 -13.72
CA PHE A 175 9.83 14.98 -14.65
C PHE A 175 9.65 15.55 -16.06
N LEU A 176 8.45 16.00 -16.42
CA LEU A 176 8.11 16.47 -17.76
C LEU A 176 8.06 17.98 -17.88
N VAL A 177 7.87 18.67 -16.75
CA VAL A 177 7.71 20.12 -16.67
C VAL A 177 8.90 20.73 -15.92
N ALA A 178 9.44 21.83 -16.43
CA ALA A 178 10.51 22.55 -15.72
C ALA A 178 9.96 23.18 -14.43
N GLN A 179 10.70 23.03 -13.32
CA GLN A 179 10.26 23.46 -11.98
C GLN A 179 10.03 24.99 -11.87
N ASP A 180 10.67 25.77 -12.72
CA ASP A 180 10.58 27.23 -12.77
C ASP A 180 9.47 27.76 -13.69
N GLN A 181 8.77 26.86 -14.40
CA GLN A 181 7.74 27.22 -15.34
C GLN A 181 6.36 27.13 -14.68
N ALA A 182 5.75 28.29 -14.41
CA ALA A 182 4.36 28.36 -13.95
C ALA A 182 3.41 27.86 -15.06
N MET A 183 3.02 26.61 -14.99
CA MET A 183 2.03 26.03 -15.89
C MET A 183 0.62 26.30 -15.35
N VAL A 184 -0.19 27.01 -16.13
CA VAL A 184 -1.60 27.23 -15.79
C VAL A 184 -2.42 26.02 -16.24
N TRP A 185 -2.50 25.01 -15.40
CA TRP A 185 -3.33 23.83 -15.63
C TRP A 185 -4.80 24.14 -15.39
N ARG A 186 -5.64 23.99 -16.41
CA ARG A 186 -7.09 23.93 -16.22
C ARG A 186 -7.51 22.50 -15.89
N GLY A 187 -8.54 22.32 -15.05
CA GLY A 187 -8.98 21.02 -14.56
C GLY A 187 -9.01 19.89 -15.60
N PRO A 188 -9.67 20.07 -16.77
CA PRO A 188 -9.71 19.03 -17.82
C PRO A 188 -8.34 18.67 -18.39
N MET A 189 -7.44 19.66 -18.58
CA MET A 189 -6.08 19.42 -19.07
C MET A 189 -5.24 18.67 -18.04
N ALA A 190 -5.33 19.04 -16.77
CA ALA A 190 -4.66 18.36 -15.67
C ALA A 190 -5.07 16.89 -15.60
N THR A 191 -6.36 16.61 -15.65
CA THR A 191 -6.88 15.25 -15.62
C THR A 191 -6.40 14.42 -16.81
N GLN A 192 -6.43 14.99 -18.01
CA GLN A 192 -5.94 14.30 -19.21
C GLN A 192 -4.45 14.00 -19.15
N ALA A 193 -3.62 14.93 -18.66
CA ALA A 193 -2.19 14.71 -18.49
C ALA A 193 -1.91 13.59 -17.48
N LEU A 194 -2.63 13.55 -16.36
CA LEU A 194 -2.48 12.50 -15.36
C LEU A 194 -2.96 11.14 -15.88
N GLU A 195 -4.03 11.07 -16.66
CA GLU A 195 -4.48 9.85 -17.31
C GLU A 195 -3.42 9.35 -18.34
N GLN A 196 -2.80 10.25 -19.07
CA GLN A 196 -1.70 9.91 -19.98
C GLN A 196 -0.49 9.38 -19.19
N LEU A 197 -0.07 10.04 -18.12
CA LEU A 197 1.00 9.56 -17.25
C LEU A 197 0.73 8.16 -16.71
N LEU A 198 -0.48 7.91 -16.24
CA LEU A 198 -0.87 6.61 -15.72
C LEU A 198 -0.78 5.51 -16.81
N ARG A 199 -1.35 5.77 -18.01
CA ARG A 199 -1.53 4.78 -19.06
C ARG A 199 -0.35 4.64 -20.00
N GLN A 200 0.42 5.72 -20.21
CA GLN A 200 1.59 5.73 -21.10
C GLN A 200 2.90 5.40 -20.38
N THR A 201 2.88 5.23 -19.07
CA THR A 201 4.01 4.70 -18.33
C THR A 201 4.07 3.18 -18.49
N ASN A 202 5.23 2.67 -18.88
CA ASN A 202 5.53 1.24 -19.00
C ASN A 202 5.80 0.65 -17.61
N TRP A 203 4.75 0.55 -16.78
CA TRP A 203 4.84 -0.14 -15.50
C TRP A 203 5.23 -1.60 -15.69
N ARG A 204 6.12 -2.12 -14.85
CA ARG A 204 6.65 -3.47 -15.00
C ARG A 204 6.25 -4.34 -13.82
N ASP A 205 5.27 -5.21 -14.03
CA ASP A 205 4.81 -6.29 -13.14
C ASP A 205 4.65 -5.86 -11.65
N LEU A 206 3.83 -4.83 -11.44
CA LEU A 206 3.61 -4.25 -10.11
C LEU A 206 2.58 -5.04 -9.31
N ASP A 207 2.91 -5.33 -8.06
CA ASP A 207 1.95 -5.78 -7.04
C ASP A 207 1.04 -4.62 -6.60
N TYR A 208 1.64 -3.44 -6.41
CA TYR A 208 0.95 -2.22 -5.99
C TYR A 208 1.45 -1.01 -6.77
N LEU A 209 0.51 -0.17 -7.20
CA LEU A 209 0.77 1.19 -7.65
C LEU A 209 0.17 2.15 -6.64
N ILE A 210 1.01 2.88 -5.92
CA ILE A 210 0.60 3.95 -5.02
C ILE A 210 0.42 5.22 -5.83
N VAL A 211 -0.76 5.82 -5.75
CA VAL A 211 -1.09 7.08 -6.43
C VAL A 211 -1.19 8.18 -5.39
N ASP A 212 -0.24 9.10 -5.39
CA ASP A 212 -0.25 10.30 -4.56
C ASP A 212 -1.20 11.31 -5.17
N MET A 213 -2.43 11.38 -4.64
CA MET A 213 -3.54 12.18 -5.18
C MET A 213 -3.34 13.69 -4.90
N PRO A 214 -3.90 14.58 -5.73
CA PRO A 214 -3.99 15.99 -5.36
C PRO A 214 -4.70 16.19 -4.02
N PRO A 215 -4.35 17.21 -3.21
CA PRO A 215 -5.05 17.47 -1.95
C PRO A 215 -6.47 18.02 -2.16
N GLY A 216 -7.34 17.81 -1.17
CA GLY A 216 -8.69 18.35 -1.17
C GLY A 216 -9.75 17.40 -1.74
N THR A 217 -10.91 17.94 -2.10
CA THR A 217 -12.07 17.19 -2.62
C THR A 217 -12.62 17.83 -3.91
N GLY A 218 -11.76 18.52 -4.65
CA GLY A 218 -12.14 19.26 -5.86
C GLY A 218 -12.31 18.35 -7.09
N ASP A 219 -12.71 18.98 -8.19
CA ASP A 219 -13.06 18.31 -9.46
C ASP A 219 -11.95 17.41 -10.02
N ILE A 220 -10.69 17.79 -9.85
CA ILE A 220 -9.56 17.00 -10.35
C ILE A 220 -9.47 15.68 -9.57
N GLN A 221 -9.54 15.73 -8.24
CA GLN A 221 -9.51 14.52 -7.41
C GLN A 221 -10.72 13.62 -7.71
N LEU A 222 -11.90 14.20 -7.83
CA LEU A 222 -13.12 13.49 -8.19
C LEU A 222 -12.98 12.80 -9.57
N THR A 223 -12.53 13.54 -10.59
CA THR A 223 -12.39 13.01 -11.95
C THR A 223 -11.31 11.93 -12.03
N LEU A 224 -10.17 12.10 -11.35
CA LEU A 224 -9.14 11.06 -11.26
C LEU A 224 -9.68 9.80 -10.60
N SER A 225 -10.41 9.95 -9.50
CA SER A 225 -11.03 8.82 -8.79
C SER A 225 -12.05 8.05 -9.64
N GLN A 226 -12.59 8.67 -10.69
CA GLN A 226 -13.51 8.01 -11.64
C GLN A 226 -12.80 7.36 -12.84
N ARG A 227 -11.57 7.80 -13.17
CA ARG A 227 -10.84 7.37 -14.37
C ARG A 227 -9.71 6.40 -14.10
N VAL A 228 -9.18 6.40 -12.87
CA VAL A 228 -8.16 5.46 -12.42
C VAL A 228 -8.82 4.21 -11.87
N PRO A 229 -8.44 2.99 -12.29
CA PRO A 229 -9.04 1.75 -11.81
C PRO A 229 -8.55 1.42 -10.37
N LEU A 230 -9.04 2.20 -9.40
CA LEU A 230 -8.62 2.08 -8.01
C LEU A 230 -9.15 0.81 -7.35
N THR A 231 -8.27 0.06 -6.72
CA THR A 231 -8.63 -1.04 -5.80
C THR A 231 -9.19 -0.48 -4.49
N GLY A 232 -8.72 0.71 -4.09
CA GLY A 232 -9.23 1.44 -2.95
C GLY A 232 -8.40 2.68 -2.62
N ALA A 233 -8.81 3.40 -1.58
CA ALA A 233 -8.16 4.62 -1.13
C ALA A 233 -7.74 4.56 0.35
N VAL A 234 -6.58 5.12 0.66
CA VAL A 234 -6.10 5.42 2.01
C VAL A 234 -6.30 6.90 2.26
N ILE A 235 -6.90 7.25 3.38
CA ILE A 235 -7.10 8.63 3.78
C ILE A 235 -6.06 9.02 4.82
N VAL A 236 -5.26 10.04 4.51
CA VAL A 236 -4.26 10.62 5.43
C VAL A 236 -4.85 11.86 6.06
N THR A 237 -4.82 11.93 7.38
CA THR A 237 -5.29 13.08 8.17
C THR A 237 -4.39 13.34 9.35
N THR A 238 -4.56 14.48 10.00
CA THR A 238 -3.97 14.79 11.33
C THR A 238 -5.07 14.76 12.40
N PRO A 239 -4.73 14.66 13.70
CA PRO A 239 -5.74 14.55 14.76
C PRO A 239 -6.66 15.77 14.94
N GLN A 240 -6.35 16.92 14.33
CA GLN A 240 -7.09 18.18 14.47
C GLN A 240 -8.52 18.06 13.90
N ASP A 241 -9.52 18.59 14.61
CA ASP A 241 -10.93 18.55 14.19
C ASP A 241 -11.15 19.10 12.78
N ILE A 242 -10.50 20.23 12.44
CA ILE A 242 -10.63 20.81 11.10
C ILE A 242 -10.08 19.90 9.98
N ALA A 243 -9.03 19.12 10.28
CA ALA A 243 -8.50 18.14 9.34
C ALA A 243 -9.42 16.94 9.19
N LEU A 244 -10.04 16.51 10.30
CA LEU A 244 -10.99 15.41 10.32
C LEU A 244 -12.27 15.72 9.53
N ILE A 245 -12.78 16.95 9.65
CA ILE A 245 -13.95 17.41 8.86
C ILE A 245 -13.65 17.31 7.35
N ASP A 246 -12.47 17.73 6.91
CA ASP A 246 -12.10 17.67 5.51
C ASP A 246 -11.77 16.22 5.07
N ALA A 247 -11.17 15.41 5.93
CA ALA A 247 -10.97 13.99 5.68
C ALA A 247 -12.30 13.26 5.47
N LEU A 248 -13.33 13.58 6.27
CA LEU A 248 -14.66 13.02 6.14
C LEU A 248 -15.30 13.38 4.78
N LYS A 249 -15.12 14.61 4.30
CA LYS A 249 -15.55 15.01 2.94
C LYS A 249 -14.86 14.15 1.87
N GLY A 250 -13.54 13.91 2.02
CA GLY A 250 -12.78 13.03 1.13
C GLY A 250 -13.32 11.60 1.13
N ILE A 251 -13.61 11.05 2.30
CA ILE A 251 -14.23 9.72 2.46
C ILE A 251 -15.56 9.67 1.70
N ARG A 252 -16.44 10.64 1.91
CA ARG A 252 -17.75 10.70 1.23
C ARG A 252 -17.63 10.81 -0.29
N MET A 253 -16.61 11.55 -0.77
CA MET A 253 -16.33 11.66 -2.20
C MET A 253 -15.95 10.28 -2.79
N PHE A 254 -15.01 9.55 -2.20
CA PHE A 254 -14.63 8.22 -2.68
C PHE A 254 -15.79 7.22 -2.61
N GLN A 255 -16.58 7.24 -1.55
CA GLN A 255 -17.78 6.41 -1.43
C GLN A 255 -18.80 6.69 -2.55
N LYS A 256 -19.00 7.99 -2.88
CA LYS A 256 -19.93 8.41 -3.97
C LYS A 256 -19.51 7.90 -5.35
N VAL A 257 -18.20 7.74 -5.59
CA VAL A 257 -17.68 7.21 -6.86
C VAL A 257 -17.40 5.71 -6.82
N GLY A 258 -17.81 5.02 -5.76
CA GLY A 258 -17.69 3.57 -5.65
C GLY A 258 -16.28 3.06 -5.34
N VAL A 259 -15.37 3.92 -4.88
CA VAL A 259 -14.02 3.54 -4.46
C VAL A 259 -14.04 3.20 -2.97
N PRO A 260 -13.70 1.95 -2.57
CA PRO A 260 -13.69 1.58 -1.17
C PRO A 260 -12.55 2.26 -0.41
N ILE A 261 -12.81 2.65 0.85
CA ILE A 261 -11.77 3.12 1.76
C ILE A 261 -11.08 1.90 2.38
N LEU A 262 -9.77 1.79 2.18
CA LEU A 262 -8.92 0.73 2.75
C LEU A 262 -8.58 0.99 4.20
N GLY A 263 -8.56 2.27 4.58
CA GLY A 263 -8.35 2.68 5.96
C GLY A 263 -7.84 4.11 6.09
N ILE A 264 -7.64 4.51 7.35
CA ILE A 264 -7.22 5.85 7.74
C ILE A 264 -5.82 5.76 8.36
N VAL A 265 -4.93 6.66 7.93
CA VAL A 265 -3.62 6.91 8.53
C VAL A 265 -3.68 8.24 9.26
N GLU A 266 -3.41 8.23 10.56
CA GLU A 266 -3.29 9.44 11.36
C GLU A 266 -1.83 9.90 11.38
N ASN A 267 -1.52 10.95 10.65
CA ASN A 267 -0.18 11.53 10.62
C ASN A 267 -0.04 12.61 11.69
N MET A 268 1.20 12.88 12.12
CA MET A 268 1.54 13.87 13.15
C MET A 268 0.81 13.60 14.47
N ALA A 269 0.60 12.33 14.82
CA ALA A 269 -0.18 11.91 15.99
C ALA A 269 0.51 12.22 17.30
N VAL A 270 1.84 12.14 17.34
CA VAL A 270 2.65 12.40 18.52
C VAL A 270 3.99 13.01 18.10
N HIS A 271 4.47 13.97 18.86
CA HIS A 271 5.83 14.48 18.81
C HIS A 271 6.60 13.98 20.02
N VAL A 272 7.77 13.39 19.79
CA VAL A 272 8.70 13.03 20.86
C VAL A 272 9.85 14.01 20.85
N CYS A 273 10.03 14.74 21.94
CA CYS A 273 11.09 15.73 22.10
C CYS A 273 12.45 15.05 22.05
N SER A 274 13.31 15.46 21.10
CA SER A 274 14.66 14.89 20.92
C SER A 274 15.61 15.19 22.09
N GLN A 275 15.28 16.15 22.96
CA GLN A 275 16.12 16.54 24.10
C GLN A 275 15.81 15.75 25.37
N CYS A 276 14.53 15.52 25.67
CA CYS A 276 14.11 14.91 26.93
C CYS A 276 13.21 13.68 26.78
N GLY A 277 12.85 13.27 25.56
CA GLY A 277 12.00 12.12 25.30
C GLY A 277 10.50 12.32 25.66
N HIS A 278 10.11 13.54 26.08
CA HIS A 278 8.71 13.84 26.39
C HIS A 278 7.84 13.68 25.14
N ALA A 279 6.77 12.88 25.25
CA ALA A 279 5.80 12.68 24.18
C ALA A 279 4.65 13.68 24.32
N GLU A 280 4.37 14.43 23.25
CA GLU A 280 3.36 15.47 23.22
C GLU A 280 2.44 15.32 22.02
N HIS A 281 1.14 15.42 22.24
CA HIS A 281 0.12 15.36 21.20
C HIS A 281 -0.25 16.78 20.72
N ILE A 282 0.64 17.41 19.96
CA ILE A 282 0.53 18.81 19.51
C ILE A 282 -0.79 19.08 18.77
N PHE A 283 -1.26 18.13 17.97
CA PHE A 283 -2.45 18.27 17.13
C PHE A 283 -3.71 17.58 17.69
N GLY A 284 -3.66 17.04 18.91
CA GLY A 284 -4.77 16.31 19.52
C GLY A 284 -4.50 14.81 19.62
N VAL A 285 -5.42 14.08 20.26
CA VAL A 285 -5.25 12.68 20.64
C VAL A 285 -6.25 11.79 19.90
N GLU A 286 -5.72 10.86 19.08
CA GLU A 286 -6.49 9.79 18.43
C GLU A 286 -7.69 10.25 17.58
N GLY A 287 -7.64 11.46 17.00
CA GLY A 287 -8.74 11.98 16.19
C GLY A 287 -9.06 11.12 14.97
N GLY A 288 -8.04 10.69 14.22
CA GLY A 288 -8.19 9.79 13.08
C GLY A 288 -8.65 8.39 13.46
N LYS A 289 -8.19 7.87 14.61
CA LYS A 289 -8.63 6.58 15.14
C LYS A 289 -10.11 6.61 15.55
N LYS A 290 -10.54 7.67 16.25
CA LYS A 290 -11.95 7.89 16.62
C LYS A 290 -12.84 8.00 15.39
N MET A 291 -12.38 8.75 14.36
CA MET A 291 -13.09 8.87 13.09
C MET A 291 -13.19 7.52 12.37
N ALA A 292 -12.10 6.74 12.30
CA ALA A 292 -12.12 5.40 11.71
C ALA A 292 -13.17 4.51 12.37
N HIS A 293 -13.19 4.48 13.70
CA HIS A 293 -14.17 3.73 14.48
C HIS A 293 -15.62 4.19 14.21
N ALA A 294 -15.86 5.50 14.25
CA ALA A 294 -17.20 6.08 14.03
C ALA A 294 -17.74 5.77 12.61
N GLU A 295 -16.86 5.71 11.62
CA GLU A 295 -17.20 5.42 10.22
C GLU A 295 -17.15 3.92 9.87
N GLY A 296 -16.83 3.03 10.83
CA GLY A 296 -16.69 1.59 10.59
C GLY A 296 -15.54 1.23 9.63
N MET A 297 -14.46 2.01 9.65
CA MET A 297 -13.31 1.85 8.76
C MET A 297 -12.10 1.32 9.51
N ALA A 298 -11.16 0.70 8.78
CA ALA A 298 -9.90 0.29 9.35
C ALA A 298 -9.05 1.50 9.75
N TYR A 299 -8.45 1.45 10.92
CA TYR A 299 -7.38 2.34 11.33
C TYR A 299 -6.04 1.66 11.03
N LEU A 300 -5.29 2.20 10.07
CA LEU A 300 -4.05 1.58 9.61
C LEU A 300 -2.86 1.88 10.53
N GLY A 301 -2.92 2.98 11.27
CA GLY A 301 -1.90 3.34 12.25
C GLY A 301 -1.67 4.84 12.38
N ALA A 302 -0.80 5.19 13.34
CA ALA A 302 -0.35 6.54 13.63
C ALA A 302 1.10 6.74 13.20
N LEU A 303 1.39 7.88 12.58
CA LEU A 303 2.74 8.31 12.22
C LEU A 303 3.16 9.49 13.09
N PRO A 304 4.42 9.54 13.56
CA PRO A 304 4.87 10.62 14.42
C PRO A 304 5.10 11.92 13.66
N LEU A 305 5.02 13.04 14.37
CA LEU A 305 5.58 14.31 13.93
C LEU A 305 7.07 14.33 14.28
N SER A 306 7.92 14.12 13.31
CA SER A 306 9.37 14.04 13.51
C SER A 306 10.13 14.93 12.53
N MET A 307 11.15 15.66 13.04
CA MET A 307 12.06 16.42 12.21
C MET A 307 12.85 15.51 11.26
N ALA A 308 13.20 14.30 11.70
CA ALA A 308 13.92 13.34 10.88
C ALA A 308 13.16 12.98 9.61
N ILE A 309 11.84 12.73 9.71
CA ILE A 309 10.98 12.42 8.54
C ILE A 309 11.07 13.55 7.49
N ARG A 310 10.98 14.82 7.95
CA ARG A 310 11.09 15.97 7.06
C ARG A 310 12.46 16.07 6.40
N VAL A 311 13.52 16.06 7.20
CA VAL A 311 14.90 16.20 6.71
C VAL A 311 15.25 15.09 5.72
N GLN A 312 14.86 13.86 6.02
CA GLN A 312 15.08 12.70 5.17
C GLN A 312 14.31 12.81 3.85
N ALA A 313 13.04 13.21 3.88
CA ALA A 313 12.25 13.45 2.68
C ALA A 313 12.82 14.57 1.81
N ASP A 314 13.24 15.70 2.41
CA ASP A 314 13.84 16.82 1.70
C ASP A 314 15.19 16.47 1.06
N SER A 315 15.90 15.46 1.61
CA SER A 315 17.19 15.00 1.08
C SER A 315 17.09 13.93 0.00
N GLY A 316 15.88 13.50 -0.37
CA GLY A 316 15.67 12.43 -1.36
C GLY A 316 15.89 11.02 -0.82
N LEU A 317 15.96 10.88 0.51
CA LEU A 317 16.14 9.61 1.22
C LEU A 317 15.02 9.45 2.27
N PRO A 318 13.78 9.08 1.87
CA PRO A 318 12.68 8.92 2.82
C PRO A 318 13.03 7.95 3.96
N SER A 319 12.32 8.07 5.08
CA SER A 319 12.68 7.39 6.35
C SER A 319 12.88 5.89 6.21
N VAL A 320 12.09 5.22 5.41
CA VAL A 320 12.20 3.76 5.19
C VAL A 320 13.55 3.38 4.54
N VAL A 321 14.15 4.29 3.77
CA VAL A 321 15.45 4.10 3.13
C VAL A 321 16.60 4.62 4.00
N ALA A 322 16.41 5.81 4.59
CA ALA A 322 17.44 6.48 5.37
C ALA A 322 17.79 5.72 6.67
N ASP A 323 16.82 5.07 7.27
CA ASP A 323 16.96 4.31 8.52
C ASP A 323 16.11 3.03 8.49
N PRO A 324 16.56 1.98 7.76
CA PRO A 324 15.75 0.76 7.50
C PRO A 324 15.34 -0.01 8.76
N ASP A 325 16.09 0.12 9.84
CA ASP A 325 15.87 -0.57 11.12
C ASP A 325 15.33 0.38 12.21
N GLY A 326 15.12 1.64 11.88
CA GLY A 326 14.65 2.66 12.81
C GLY A 326 13.19 2.48 13.20
N GLU A 327 12.81 3.08 14.33
CA GLU A 327 11.45 3.03 14.88
C GLU A 327 10.42 3.55 13.88
N VAL A 328 10.68 4.68 13.23
CA VAL A 328 9.78 5.28 12.23
C VAL A 328 9.56 4.33 11.05
N THR A 329 10.60 3.67 10.59
CA THR A 329 10.50 2.65 9.53
C THR A 329 9.67 1.45 9.97
N GLY A 330 9.83 1.01 11.22
CA GLY A 330 8.99 -0.02 11.82
C GLY A 330 7.50 0.34 11.78
N ILE A 331 7.17 1.60 12.09
CA ILE A 331 5.79 2.11 12.03
C ILE A 331 5.28 2.11 10.58
N TYR A 332 6.04 2.63 9.61
CA TYR A 332 5.63 2.61 8.20
C TYR A 332 5.44 1.18 7.67
N LYS A 333 6.33 0.24 8.01
CA LYS A 333 6.17 -1.18 7.65
C LYS A 333 4.90 -1.77 8.27
N ALA A 334 4.56 -1.43 9.51
CA ALA A 334 3.33 -1.89 10.16
C ALA A 334 2.09 -1.35 9.44
N VAL A 335 2.05 -0.05 9.12
CA VAL A 335 0.96 0.58 8.36
C VAL A 335 0.84 -0.05 6.96
N ALA A 336 1.96 -0.28 6.27
CA ALA A 336 1.99 -0.91 4.95
C ALA A 336 1.44 -2.34 4.97
N ARG A 337 1.78 -3.14 5.99
CA ARG A 337 1.22 -4.50 6.15
C ARG A 337 -0.28 -4.46 6.42
N GLN A 338 -0.77 -3.55 7.28
CA GLN A 338 -2.22 -3.37 7.52
C GLN A 338 -2.95 -2.97 6.24
N LEU A 339 -2.37 -2.06 5.45
CA LEU A 339 -2.89 -1.69 4.14
C LEU A 339 -2.97 -2.90 3.20
N ALA A 340 -1.90 -3.67 3.11
CA ALA A 340 -1.84 -4.85 2.25
C ALA A 340 -2.84 -5.94 2.66
N VAL A 341 -3.06 -6.14 3.96
CA VAL A 341 -4.11 -7.02 4.49
C VAL A 341 -5.51 -6.50 4.12
N ALA A 342 -5.75 -5.19 4.23
CA ALA A 342 -7.02 -4.59 3.82
C ALA A 342 -7.29 -4.77 2.31
N VAL A 343 -6.26 -4.73 1.47
CA VAL A 343 -6.35 -5.07 0.03
C VAL A 343 -6.64 -6.56 -0.16
N ALA A 344 -5.90 -7.44 0.52
CA ALA A 344 -6.05 -8.89 0.40
C ALA A 344 -7.45 -9.39 0.83
N ALA A 345 -8.13 -8.65 1.71
CA ALA A 345 -9.51 -8.93 2.12
C ALA A 345 -10.57 -8.55 1.07
N LYS A 346 -10.20 -7.85 -0.02
CA LYS A 346 -11.13 -7.50 -1.10
C LYS A 346 -11.43 -8.69 -1.99
N ALA A 347 -12.54 -8.60 -2.77
CA ALA A 347 -12.87 -9.59 -3.77
C ALA A 347 -11.73 -9.73 -4.80
N LYS A 348 -11.40 -10.98 -5.15
CA LYS A 348 -10.38 -11.26 -6.16
C LYS A 348 -10.87 -10.83 -7.54
N ASP A 349 -9.96 -10.29 -8.34
CA ASP A 349 -10.23 -10.03 -9.75
C ASP A 349 -10.00 -11.31 -10.58
N PHE A 350 -11.03 -11.76 -11.24
CA PHE A 350 -11.00 -12.91 -12.16
C PHE A 350 -11.12 -12.48 -13.63
N SER A 351 -11.13 -11.19 -13.95
CA SER A 351 -11.34 -10.67 -15.31
C SER A 351 -10.35 -11.23 -16.34
N SER A 352 -9.11 -11.48 -15.94
CA SER A 352 -8.08 -12.09 -16.81
C SER A 352 -8.33 -13.56 -17.13
N LYS A 353 -9.20 -14.25 -16.39
CA LYS A 353 -9.54 -15.68 -16.59
C LYS A 353 -10.71 -15.91 -17.51
N PHE A 354 -11.49 -14.88 -17.79
CA PHE A 354 -12.65 -14.95 -18.68
C PHE A 354 -12.40 -14.06 -19.90
N PRO A 355 -12.29 -14.64 -21.12
CA PRO A 355 -12.14 -13.83 -22.33
C PRO A 355 -13.40 -12.95 -22.51
N THR A 356 -13.17 -11.68 -22.81
CA THR A 356 -14.26 -10.75 -23.14
C THR A 356 -14.92 -11.21 -24.43
N ILE A 357 -16.17 -11.66 -24.35
CA ILE A 357 -16.95 -12.00 -25.54
C ILE A 357 -17.30 -10.67 -26.23
N LYS A 358 -16.58 -10.37 -27.33
CA LYS A 358 -16.97 -9.28 -28.23
C LYS A 358 -18.14 -9.78 -29.07
N VAL A 359 -19.36 -9.33 -28.80
CA VAL A 359 -20.48 -9.51 -29.70
C VAL A 359 -20.27 -8.53 -30.86
N SER A 360 -19.81 -9.02 -32.02
CA SER A 360 -19.83 -8.24 -33.26
C SER A 360 -21.31 -8.07 -33.66
N LYS A 361 -21.77 -6.85 -33.74
CA LYS A 361 -23.01 -6.52 -34.45
C LYS A 361 -22.65 -6.41 -35.93
N ASP A 362 -22.55 -7.54 -36.60
CA ASP A 362 -22.62 -7.60 -38.07
C ASP A 362 -24.06 -7.90 -38.43
N THR A 363 -24.75 -6.88 -38.86
CA THR A 363 -25.90 -6.91 -39.77
C THR A 363 -25.79 -5.72 -40.69
#